data_737eea80a8c2bf920773133f5a611a76
#
_entry.id   737eea80a8c2bf920773133f5a611a76
#
_cell.length_a   1.000
_cell.length_b   1.000
_cell.length_c   1.000
_cell.angle_alpha   90.00
_cell.angle_beta   90.00
_cell.angle_gamma   90.00
#
_symmetry.space_group_name_H-M   'P 1'
#
loop_
_entity.id
_entity.type
_entity.pdbx_description
1 polymer ?
#
loop_
_entity_poly.entity_id
_entity_poly.type
_entity_poly.pdbx_seq_one_letter_code
_entity_poly.pdbx_strand_id
1 'polypeptide(L)'
;MKQDCKITLRQVAYDIIDGYEMETNADTTIWAGRRSVKRNEFYQATQAGYRADVVFTIYSFEYHGEEQVVCNDVVYDIVRTYQTSLDFIELTCQRREEK
;
A
#
# COMPACT_ATOMS: atom_id res chain seq x y z
N MET A 1 -17.10 7.68 -2.56
CA MET A 1 -15.92 7.47 -1.71
C MET A 1 -15.27 8.81 -1.37
N LYS A 2 -14.87 8.98 -0.14
CA LYS A 2 -14.24 10.22 0.32
C LYS A 2 -12.72 10.06 0.29
N GLN A 3 -12.04 10.83 -0.56
CA GLN A 3 -10.57 10.80 -0.67
C GLN A 3 -9.99 11.95 0.12
N ASP A 4 -9.83 11.75 1.43
CA ASP A 4 -9.40 12.77 2.36
C ASP A 4 -8.03 12.51 2.99
N CYS A 5 -7.35 11.46 2.56
CA CYS A 5 -6.03 11.10 3.07
C CYS A 5 -4.99 11.18 1.95
N LYS A 6 -3.93 11.93 2.17
CA LYS A 6 -2.84 12.03 1.20
C LYS A 6 -1.81 10.96 1.51
N ILE A 7 -1.53 10.10 0.52
CA ILE A 7 -0.57 9.00 0.66
C ILE A 7 0.46 9.06 -0.46
N THR A 8 1.58 8.40 -0.23
CA THR A 8 2.61 8.20 -1.24
C THR A 8 2.70 6.71 -1.56
N LEU A 9 2.48 6.36 -2.83
CA LEU A 9 2.71 5.01 -3.32
C LEU A 9 4.18 4.87 -3.68
N ARG A 10 4.85 3.86 -3.15
CA ARG A 10 6.28 3.65 -3.37
C ARG A 10 6.53 2.32 -4.06
N GLN A 11 7.22 2.40 -5.19
CA GLN A 11 7.74 1.25 -5.90
C GLN A 11 9.20 1.07 -5.52
N VAL A 12 9.54 -0.09 -4.97
CA VAL A 12 10.93 -0.42 -4.65
C VAL A 12 11.53 -1.16 -5.84
N ALA A 13 12.67 -0.68 -6.32
CA ALA A 13 13.40 -1.31 -7.42
C ALA A 13 14.88 -1.39 -7.07
N TYR A 14 15.60 -2.27 -7.73
CA TYR A 14 17.04 -2.43 -7.55
C TYR A 14 17.71 -2.22 -8.89
N ASP A 15 18.66 -1.27 -8.93
CA ASP A 15 19.46 -0.98 -10.11
C ASP A 15 20.95 -1.25 -9.82
N ILE A 16 21.69 -1.62 -10.85
CA ILE A 16 23.13 -1.77 -10.74
C ILE A 16 23.77 -0.44 -11.14
N ILE A 17 24.40 0.22 -10.18
CA ILE A 17 25.10 1.48 -10.37
C ILE A 17 26.57 1.26 -10.01
N ASP A 18 27.48 1.52 -10.95
CA ASP A 18 28.92 1.34 -10.77
C ASP A 18 29.30 -0.09 -10.29
N GLY A 19 28.55 -1.10 -10.76
CA GLY A 19 28.79 -2.48 -10.37
C GLY A 19 28.18 -2.91 -9.04
N TYR A 20 27.49 -2.01 -8.35
CA TYR A 20 26.83 -2.31 -7.08
C TYR A 20 25.32 -2.31 -7.25
N GLU A 21 24.66 -3.25 -6.58
CA GLU A 21 23.19 -3.27 -6.51
C GLU A 21 22.73 -2.20 -5.52
N MET A 22 21.91 -1.25 -6.01
CA MET A 22 21.40 -0.17 -5.19
C MET A 22 19.88 -0.16 -5.23
N GLU A 23 19.27 0.03 -4.06
CA GLU A 23 17.83 0.19 -3.94
C GLU A 23 17.42 1.58 -4.42
N THR A 24 16.48 1.62 -5.35
CA THR A 24 15.89 2.86 -5.83
C THR A 24 14.39 2.86 -5.54
N ASN A 25 13.85 4.04 -5.25
CA ASN A 25 12.43 4.20 -4.98
C ASN A 25 11.82 5.14 -6.00
N ALA A 26 10.66 4.76 -6.53
CA ALA A 26 9.82 5.64 -7.34
C ALA A 26 8.56 5.97 -6.53
N ASP A 27 8.38 7.22 -6.18
CA ASP A 27 7.29 7.68 -5.32
C ASP A 27 6.26 8.46 -6.12
N THR A 28 4.98 8.18 -5.87
CA THR A 28 3.85 8.91 -6.45
C THR A 28 2.91 9.31 -5.33
N THR A 29 2.64 10.60 -5.18
CA THR A 29 1.74 11.11 -4.15
C THR A 29 0.34 11.29 -4.71
N ILE A 30 -0.65 10.71 -4.05
CA ILE A 30 -2.05 10.74 -4.47
C ILE A 30 -2.97 10.92 -3.27
N TRP A 31 -4.24 11.18 -3.54
CA TRP A 31 -5.28 11.19 -2.52
C TRP A 31 -5.93 9.82 -2.43
N ALA A 32 -6.28 9.41 -1.22
CA ALA A 32 -6.89 8.12 -0.94
C ALA A 32 -7.98 8.24 0.11
N GLY A 33 -8.90 7.29 0.11
CA GLY A 33 -9.80 7.06 1.22
C GLY A 33 -9.12 6.09 2.18
N ARG A 34 -9.24 6.33 3.48
CA ARG A 34 -8.68 5.48 4.53
C ARG A 34 -9.81 4.90 5.36
N ARG A 35 -9.79 3.61 5.61
CA ARG A 35 -10.73 2.97 6.50
C ARG A 35 -10.07 1.92 7.39
N SER A 36 -10.73 1.63 8.51
CA SER A 36 -10.30 0.56 9.40
C SER A 36 -10.57 -0.79 8.77
N VAL A 37 -9.78 -1.78 9.17
CA VAL A 37 -9.93 -3.17 8.74
C VAL A 37 -11.19 -3.75 9.40
N LYS A 38 -12.01 -4.42 8.62
CA LYS A 38 -13.17 -5.13 9.13
C LYS A 38 -12.73 -6.42 9.82
N ARG A 39 -13.56 -6.92 10.76
CA ARG A 39 -13.24 -8.10 11.54
C ARG A 39 -12.92 -9.32 10.68
N ASN A 40 -13.73 -9.58 9.66
CA ASN A 40 -13.51 -10.71 8.76
C ASN A 40 -12.22 -10.55 7.95
N GLU A 41 -11.90 -9.34 7.56
CA GLU A 41 -10.64 -9.05 6.85
C GLU A 41 -9.44 -9.33 7.74
N PHE A 42 -9.54 -8.94 9.01
CA PHE A 42 -8.49 -9.19 10.00
C PHE A 42 -8.23 -10.68 10.17
N TYR A 43 -9.29 -11.48 10.31
CA TYR A 43 -9.16 -12.94 10.45
C TYR A 43 -8.58 -13.59 9.20
N GLN A 44 -9.02 -13.16 8.02
CA GLN A 44 -8.49 -13.68 6.76
C GLN A 44 -6.98 -13.39 6.62
N ALA A 45 -6.56 -12.20 7.00
CA ALA A 45 -5.16 -11.81 6.98
C ALA A 45 -4.34 -12.69 7.93
N THR A 46 -4.81 -12.90 9.14
CA THR A 46 -4.14 -13.74 10.15
C THR A 46 -4.00 -15.17 9.64
N GLN A 47 -5.02 -15.73 9.03
CA GLN A 47 -4.97 -17.08 8.46
C GLN A 47 -3.98 -17.18 7.31
N ALA A 48 -3.83 -16.11 6.54
CA ALA A 48 -2.90 -16.05 5.41
C ALA A 48 -1.46 -15.74 5.85
N GLY A 49 -1.23 -15.48 7.14
CA GLY A 49 0.11 -15.26 7.68
C GLY A 49 0.58 -13.81 7.67
N TYR A 50 -0.32 -12.85 7.49
CA TYR A 50 0.03 -11.43 7.57
C TYR A 50 -0.96 -10.67 8.44
N ARG A 51 -0.64 -9.40 8.74
CA ARG A 51 -1.48 -8.52 9.56
C ARG A 51 -2.08 -7.44 8.67
N ALA A 52 -3.37 -7.19 8.85
CA ALA A 52 -4.05 -6.10 8.18
C ALA A 52 -4.25 -4.96 9.20
N ASP A 53 -3.64 -3.81 8.97
CA ASP A 53 -3.71 -2.67 9.88
C ASP A 53 -4.63 -1.57 9.37
N VAL A 54 -4.68 -1.36 8.06
CA VAL A 54 -5.45 -0.29 7.44
C VAL A 54 -5.74 -0.65 5.98
N VAL A 55 -6.84 -0.09 5.45
CA VAL A 55 -7.18 -0.22 4.03
C VAL A 55 -7.25 1.17 3.42
N PHE A 56 -6.54 1.35 2.31
CA PHE A 56 -6.61 2.58 1.50
C PHE A 56 -7.37 2.27 0.23
N THR A 57 -8.25 3.19 -0.18
CA THR A 57 -8.97 3.09 -1.44
C THR A 57 -8.49 4.20 -2.37
N ILE A 58 -8.08 3.82 -3.58
CA ILE A 58 -7.60 4.76 -4.59
C ILE A 58 -8.31 4.49 -5.91
N TYR A 59 -8.12 5.38 -6.90
CA TYR A 59 -8.56 5.09 -8.24
C TYR A 59 -7.69 3.99 -8.84
N SER A 60 -8.32 3.05 -9.54
CA SER A 60 -7.62 1.90 -10.13
C SER A 60 -6.51 2.33 -11.09
N PHE A 61 -6.74 3.40 -11.85
CA PHE A 61 -5.75 3.86 -12.83
C PHE A 61 -4.49 4.47 -12.18
N GLU A 62 -4.56 4.79 -10.89
CA GLU A 62 -3.41 5.33 -10.15
C GLU A 62 -2.50 4.25 -9.59
N TYR A 63 -2.96 3.01 -9.57
CA TYR A 63 -2.19 1.88 -9.03
C TYR A 63 -1.42 1.16 -10.15
N HIS A 64 -0.11 1.07 -10.02
CA HIS A 64 0.78 0.46 -11.01
C HIS A 64 1.64 -0.68 -10.43
N GLY A 65 1.13 -1.36 -9.41
CA GLY A 65 1.86 -2.46 -8.79
C GLY A 65 2.83 -2.06 -7.69
N GLU A 66 2.68 -0.85 -7.15
CA GLU A 66 3.53 -0.38 -6.06
C GLU A 66 3.40 -1.32 -4.85
N GLU A 67 4.47 -1.45 -4.09
CA GLU A 67 4.57 -2.40 -2.98
C GLU A 67 4.34 -1.76 -1.61
N GLN A 68 4.50 -0.44 -1.51
CA GLN A 68 4.44 0.28 -0.24
C GLN A 68 3.57 1.51 -0.32
N VAL A 69 2.99 1.87 0.84
CA VAL A 69 2.25 3.12 1.04
C VAL A 69 2.91 3.87 2.19
N VAL A 70 3.17 5.17 2.02
CA VAL A 70 3.63 6.04 3.10
C VAL A 70 2.51 7.02 3.43
N CYS A 71 2.09 7.03 4.68
CA CYS A 71 1.03 7.93 5.16
C CYS A 71 1.44 8.48 6.52
N ASN A 72 1.49 9.81 6.65
CA ASN A 72 1.87 10.49 7.90
C ASN A 72 3.20 9.95 8.48
N ASP A 73 4.20 9.81 7.62
CA ASP A 73 5.54 9.31 7.96
C ASP A 73 5.58 7.85 8.43
N VAL A 74 4.47 7.12 8.25
CA VAL A 74 4.42 5.68 8.55
C VAL A 74 4.45 4.91 7.24
N VAL A 75 5.34 3.92 7.16
CA VAL A 75 5.48 3.06 6.00
C VAL A 75 4.65 1.80 6.21
N TYR A 76 3.83 1.48 5.21
CA TYR A 76 3.01 0.27 5.19
C TYR A 76 3.42 -0.59 4.00
N ASP A 77 3.41 -1.90 4.20
CA ASP A 77 3.54 -2.85 3.09
C ASP A 77 2.15 -3.19 2.56
N ILE A 78 1.97 -3.18 1.24
CA ILE A 78 0.71 -3.60 0.62
C ILE A 78 0.73 -5.12 0.59
N VAL A 79 -0.15 -5.74 1.38
CA VAL A 79 -0.20 -7.21 1.52
C VAL A 79 -1.30 -7.84 0.66
N ARG A 80 -2.27 -7.05 0.23
CA ARG A 80 -3.36 -7.52 -0.61
C ARG A 80 -3.98 -6.35 -1.36
N THR A 81 -4.40 -6.61 -2.59
CA THR A 81 -5.19 -5.65 -3.37
C THR A 81 -6.51 -6.28 -3.75
N TYR A 82 -7.56 -5.48 -3.80
CA TYR A 82 -8.90 -5.92 -4.20
C TYR A 82 -9.58 -4.84 -5.01
N GLN A 83 -9.87 -5.14 -6.26
CA GLN A 83 -10.58 -4.19 -7.13
C GLN A 83 -12.07 -4.29 -6.87
N THR A 84 -12.63 -3.24 -6.27
CA THR A 84 -14.04 -3.20 -5.86
C THR A 84 -14.96 -2.81 -7.00
N SER A 85 -14.45 -2.08 -7.99
CA SER A 85 -15.19 -1.64 -9.16
C SER A 85 -14.20 -1.33 -10.29
N LEU A 86 -14.70 -0.88 -11.44
CA LEU A 86 -13.83 -0.46 -12.54
C LEU A 86 -12.95 0.73 -12.17
N ASP A 87 -13.44 1.58 -11.28
CA ASP A 87 -12.77 2.85 -10.93
C ASP A 87 -11.91 2.77 -9.69
N PHE A 88 -12.19 1.84 -8.77
CA PHE A 88 -11.56 1.83 -7.45
C PHE A 88 -10.91 0.50 -7.11
N ILE A 89 -9.78 0.60 -6.40
CA ILE A 89 -9.05 -0.54 -5.87
C ILE A 89 -8.76 -0.30 -4.39
N GLU A 90 -8.90 -1.33 -3.57
CA GLU A 90 -8.55 -1.30 -2.15
C GLU A 90 -7.19 -1.93 -1.93
N LEU A 91 -6.35 -1.25 -1.15
CA LEU A 91 -5.03 -1.69 -0.77
C LEU A 91 -5.04 -2.04 0.71
N THR A 92 -4.99 -3.32 1.03
CA THR A 92 -4.88 -3.77 2.42
C THR A 92 -3.41 -3.70 2.81
N CYS A 93 -3.12 -2.98 3.88
CA CYS A 93 -1.76 -2.64 4.25
C CYS A 93 -1.43 -3.10 5.66
N GLN A 94 -0.20 -3.54 5.82
CA GLN A 94 0.38 -3.91 7.10
C GLN A 94 1.46 -2.88 7.45
N ARG A 95 1.38 -2.33 8.66
CA ARG A 95 2.39 -1.39 9.14
C ARG A 95 3.74 -2.10 9.19
N ARG A 96 4.74 -1.48 8.57
CA ARG A 96 6.08 -2.01 8.57
C ARG A 96 6.70 -1.75 9.94
N GLU A 97 7.17 -2.83 10.59
CA GLU A 97 7.83 -2.68 11.89
C GLU A 97 9.26 -2.19 11.68
N GLU A 98 9.60 -1.13 12.40
CA GLU A 98 10.96 -0.65 12.47
C GLU A 98 11.70 -1.43 13.57
N LYS A 99 12.89 -1.87 13.22
CA LYS A 99 13.75 -2.51 14.19
C LYS A 99 14.63 -1.48 14.87
#